data_85a571fe5a0985625ea450ce250f2f56
#
_entry.id   85a571fe5a0985625ea450ce250f2f56
#
_cell.length_a   1.000
_cell.length_b   1.000
_cell.length_c   1.000
_cell.angle_alpha   90.00
_cell.angle_beta   90.00
_cell.angle_gamma   90.00
#
_symmetry.space_group_name_H-M   'P 1'
#
loop_
_entity.id
_entity.type
_entity.pdbx_description
1 polymer ?
#
loop_
_entity_poly.entity_id
_entity_poly.type
_entity_poly.pdbx_seq_one_letter_code
_entity_poly.pdbx_strand_id
1 'polypeptide(L)'
;KKDNASNENVDIIGQFGVGFYSAFMVASRVTVRSLALGSDTAWQWESTGAEGYTVEECDKKTVGTEIILVVKESSSEENYDEFLDAWRLEGIVKKYSDYIRYPIRMMKEKSRMVEGSDKDADGKDKTPEYETYYEDETLNSMVPIWKRDKKDVTDEEYANFYKEKFMDFSDPAKVIQSKTEGTATYNALLFIPAKAPMDYYSR
;
A
#
# COMPACT_ATOMS: atom_id res chain seq x y z
N LYS A 1 -31.57 2.61 5.06
CA LYS A 1 -30.87 3.77 5.64
C LYS A 1 -31.59 4.14 6.92
N LYS A 2 -31.12 3.68 8.07
CA LYS A 2 -31.50 4.23 9.37
C LYS A 2 -30.30 5.01 9.87
N ASP A 3 -30.60 6.26 10.19
CA ASP A 3 -29.70 7.21 10.76
C ASP A 3 -28.97 6.67 11.99
N ASN A 4 -27.69 6.45 11.89
CA ASN A 4 -26.78 6.47 13.02
C ASN A 4 -26.13 7.86 13.05
N ALA A 5 -26.91 8.83 13.52
CA ALA A 5 -26.39 10.11 13.97
C ALA A 5 -25.76 9.89 15.36
N SER A 6 -24.60 9.33 15.40
CA SER A 6 -23.59 9.44 16.46
C SER A 6 -22.41 8.60 16.03
N ASN A 7 -21.44 9.23 15.40
CA ASN A 7 -20.05 9.00 15.73
C ASN A 7 -19.15 9.63 14.68
N GLU A 8 -18.29 10.51 15.19
CA GLU A 8 -16.88 10.67 14.81
C GLU A 8 -16.55 10.31 13.36
N ASN A 9 -16.18 11.30 12.60
CA ASN A 9 -15.53 11.26 11.28
C ASN A 9 -14.98 9.88 10.86
N VAL A 10 -15.86 8.95 10.57
CA VAL A 10 -15.47 7.76 9.82
C VAL A 10 -15.29 8.24 8.38
N ASP A 11 -14.04 8.44 7.98
CA ASP A 11 -13.68 8.71 6.60
C ASP A 11 -14.09 7.50 5.75
N ILE A 12 -15.25 7.57 5.16
CA ILE A 12 -15.75 6.51 4.30
C ILE A 12 -14.98 6.58 2.99
N ILE A 13 -14.08 5.62 2.80
CA ILE A 13 -13.44 5.37 1.51
C ILE A 13 -14.50 4.74 0.60
N GLY A 14 -14.72 5.31 -0.59
CA GLY A 14 -15.69 4.77 -1.55
C GLY A 14 -17.08 5.36 -1.44
N GLN A 15 -17.23 6.65 -1.63
CA GLN A 15 -18.50 7.40 -1.55
C GLN A 15 -19.55 6.91 -2.56
N PHE A 16 -19.14 6.42 -3.72
CA PHE A 16 -20.03 6.01 -4.81
C PHE A 16 -20.42 4.52 -4.78
N GLY A 17 -19.74 3.69 -4.00
CA GLY A 17 -20.01 2.25 -3.89
C GLY A 17 -19.67 1.42 -5.13
N VAL A 18 -19.03 2.01 -6.13
CA VAL A 18 -18.71 1.33 -7.41
C VAL A 18 -17.27 0.85 -7.51
N GLY A 19 -16.37 1.27 -6.61
CA GLY A 19 -14.95 0.93 -6.66
C GLY A 19 -14.69 -0.59 -6.61
N PHE A 20 -15.54 -1.34 -5.91
CA PHE A 20 -15.43 -2.78 -5.82
C PHE A 20 -15.53 -3.49 -7.19
N TYR A 21 -16.33 -2.96 -8.10
CA TYR A 21 -16.50 -3.56 -9.44
C TYR A 21 -15.22 -3.53 -10.28
N SER A 22 -14.26 -2.66 -9.94
CA SER A 22 -12.96 -2.65 -10.61
C SER A 22 -12.17 -3.95 -10.42
N ALA A 23 -12.49 -4.76 -9.40
CA ALA A 23 -11.90 -6.08 -9.21
C ALA A 23 -12.09 -6.98 -10.44
N PHE A 24 -13.23 -6.87 -11.14
CA PHE A 24 -13.51 -7.65 -12.35
C PHE A 24 -12.71 -7.18 -13.58
N MET A 25 -12.02 -6.07 -13.50
CA MET A 25 -11.07 -5.68 -14.57
C MET A 25 -9.87 -6.63 -14.61
N VAL A 26 -9.42 -7.13 -13.45
CA VAL A 26 -8.25 -7.99 -13.32
C VAL A 26 -8.59 -9.43 -12.93
N ALA A 27 -9.78 -9.68 -12.37
CA ALA A 27 -10.20 -11.00 -11.90
C ALA A 27 -11.24 -11.62 -12.82
N SER A 28 -11.12 -12.92 -13.04
CA SER A 28 -12.13 -13.76 -13.69
C SER A 28 -13.22 -14.20 -12.73
N ARG A 29 -12.90 -14.26 -11.43
CA ARG A 29 -13.82 -14.58 -10.34
C ARG A 29 -13.42 -13.85 -9.08
N VAL A 30 -14.42 -13.36 -8.35
CA VAL A 30 -14.27 -12.69 -7.06
C VAL A 30 -15.10 -13.42 -6.02
N THR A 31 -14.46 -13.84 -4.93
CA THR A 31 -15.09 -14.47 -3.78
C THR A 31 -14.91 -13.56 -2.56
N VAL A 32 -15.97 -13.25 -1.86
CA VAL A 32 -15.95 -12.43 -0.63
C VAL A 32 -16.52 -13.25 0.52
N ARG A 33 -15.72 -13.47 1.56
CA ARG A 33 -16.14 -14.12 2.80
C ARG A 33 -16.16 -13.13 3.93
N SER A 34 -17.25 -13.05 4.66
CA SER A 34 -17.38 -12.08 5.74
C SER A 34 -18.04 -12.67 6.98
N LEU A 35 -17.46 -12.39 8.14
CA LEU A 35 -18.05 -12.63 9.46
C LEU A 35 -18.18 -11.29 10.18
N ALA A 36 -19.40 -10.88 10.43
CA ALA A 36 -19.66 -9.63 11.15
C ALA A 36 -19.34 -9.77 12.65
N LEU A 37 -18.93 -8.67 13.27
CA LEU A 37 -18.71 -8.63 14.73
C LEU A 37 -20.04 -8.96 15.47
N GLY A 38 -19.99 -9.94 16.36
CA GLY A 38 -21.16 -10.41 17.10
C GLY A 38 -22.10 -11.33 16.34
N SER A 39 -21.72 -11.80 15.15
CA SER A 39 -22.44 -12.84 14.40
C SER A 39 -21.73 -14.18 14.54
N ASP A 40 -22.52 -15.25 14.61
CA ASP A 40 -22.03 -16.63 14.63
C ASP A 40 -22.01 -17.26 13.21
N THR A 41 -22.60 -16.55 12.24
CA THR A 41 -22.72 -17.05 10.87
C THR A 41 -21.92 -16.19 9.90
N ALA A 42 -21.01 -16.82 9.17
CA ALA A 42 -20.25 -16.21 8.10
C ALA A 42 -20.89 -16.49 6.74
N TRP A 43 -20.78 -15.53 5.85
CA TRP A 43 -21.35 -15.59 4.52
C TRP A 43 -20.28 -15.47 3.44
N GLN A 44 -20.42 -16.25 2.37
CA GLN A 44 -19.62 -16.17 1.16
C GLN A 44 -20.49 -15.64 0.02
N TRP A 45 -20.02 -14.60 -0.63
CA TRP A 45 -20.53 -14.10 -1.90
C TRP A 45 -19.52 -14.44 -2.99
N GLU A 46 -20.00 -14.89 -4.16
CA GLU A 46 -19.12 -15.18 -5.29
C GLU A 46 -19.78 -14.74 -6.61
N SER A 47 -18.97 -14.20 -7.52
CA SER A 47 -19.41 -13.78 -8.85
C SER A 47 -18.26 -13.83 -9.86
N THR A 48 -18.62 -14.04 -11.13
CA THR A 48 -17.76 -13.84 -12.31
C THR A 48 -17.97 -12.48 -12.99
N GLY A 49 -18.87 -11.67 -12.45
CA GLY A 49 -19.13 -10.30 -12.91
C GLY A 49 -20.31 -10.17 -13.89
N ALA A 50 -20.51 -11.12 -14.79
CA ALA A 50 -21.52 -11.00 -15.87
C ALA A 50 -22.84 -11.73 -15.57
N GLU A 51 -22.80 -12.89 -14.91
CA GLU A 51 -23.93 -13.83 -14.83
C GLU A 51 -24.66 -13.82 -13.47
N GLY A 52 -24.45 -12.77 -12.67
CA GLY A 52 -25.03 -12.70 -11.33
C GLY A 52 -24.05 -13.12 -10.24
N TYR A 53 -24.57 -13.56 -9.09
CA TYR A 53 -23.79 -13.96 -7.95
C TYR A 53 -24.48 -15.06 -7.14
N THR A 54 -23.70 -15.76 -6.32
CA THR A 54 -24.21 -16.68 -5.31
C THR A 54 -23.95 -16.14 -3.91
N VAL A 55 -24.79 -16.49 -2.95
CA VAL A 55 -24.57 -16.22 -1.51
C VAL A 55 -24.89 -17.49 -0.75
N GLU A 56 -23.92 -17.93 0.07
CA GLU A 56 -24.06 -19.14 0.89
C GLU A 56 -23.35 -18.97 2.24
N GLU A 57 -23.69 -19.81 3.21
CA GLU A 57 -22.96 -19.87 4.47
C GLU A 57 -21.57 -20.47 4.25
N CYS A 58 -20.56 -19.99 5.00
CA CYS A 58 -19.19 -20.50 4.91
C CYS A 58 -18.53 -20.65 6.29
N ASP A 59 -17.48 -21.47 6.34
CA ASP A 59 -16.68 -21.68 7.55
C ASP A 59 -15.56 -20.63 7.65
N LYS A 60 -15.92 -19.40 8.11
CA LYS A 60 -14.95 -18.37 8.48
C LYS A 60 -15.10 -18.07 9.97
N LYS A 61 -14.03 -18.29 10.74
CA LYS A 61 -14.02 -18.18 12.21
C LYS A 61 -13.57 -16.85 12.75
N THR A 62 -12.86 -16.07 11.93
CA THR A 62 -12.34 -14.76 12.34
C THR A 62 -13.23 -13.64 11.83
N VAL A 63 -13.57 -12.69 12.70
CA VAL A 63 -14.30 -11.47 12.33
C VAL A 63 -13.53 -10.69 11.24
N GLY A 64 -14.26 -10.10 10.31
CA GLY A 64 -13.72 -9.33 9.21
C GLY A 64 -14.08 -9.90 7.85
N THR A 65 -13.54 -9.30 6.80
CA THR A 65 -13.81 -9.66 5.40
C THR A 65 -12.54 -10.13 4.71
N GLU A 66 -12.66 -11.22 3.98
CA GLU A 66 -11.65 -11.78 3.09
C GLU A 66 -12.13 -11.65 1.65
N ILE A 67 -11.29 -11.14 0.77
CA ILE A 67 -11.60 -11.00 -0.67
C ILE A 67 -10.56 -11.80 -1.44
N ILE A 68 -11.01 -12.76 -2.21
CA ILE A 68 -10.18 -13.66 -3.02
C ILE A 68 -10.43 -13.33 -4.48
N LEU A 69 -9.39 -12.94 -5.19
CA LEU A 69 -9.41 -12.65 -6.62
C LEU A 69 -8.71 -13.78 -7.38
N VAL A 70 -9.43 -14.45 -8.26
CA VAL A 70 -8.81 -15.33 -9.26
C VAL A 70 -8.43 -14.45 -10.44
N VAL A 71 -7.15 -14.16 -10.57
CA VAL A 71 -6.63 -13.29 -11.62
C VAL A 71 -6.89 -13.90 -13.00
N LYS A 72 -7.20 -13.07 -13.99
CA LYS A 72 -7.39 -13.49 -15.38
C LYS A 72 -6.09 -14.08 -15.94
N GLU A 73 -6.21 -14.94 -16.92
CA GLU A 73 -5.06 -15.43 -17.68
C GLU A 73 -4.43 -14.29 -18.49
N SER A 74 -3.13 -14.19 -18.44
CA SER A 74 -2.36 -13.23 -19.24
C SER A 74 -2.41 -13.60 -20.73
N SER A 75 -2.39 -12.59 -21.60
CA SER A 75 -2.36 -12.73 -23.04
C SER A 75 -1.15 -12.00 -23.63
N SER A 76 -1.03 -11.97 -24.96
CA SER A 76 -0.01 -11.18 -25.63
C SER A 76 -0.21 -9.66 -25.52
N GLU A 77 -1.43 -9.23 -25.19
CA GLU A 77 -1.81 -7.81 -25.11
C GLU A 77 -1.93 -7.33 -23.65
N GLU A 78 -2.30 -8.23 -22.71
CA GLU A 78 -2.56 -7.90 -21.31
C GLU A 78 -1.82 -8.87 -20.38
N ASN A 79 -0.99 -8.32 -19.50
CA ASN A 79 -0.23 -9.07 -18.51
C ASN A 79 -0.89 -8.95 -17.14
N TYR A 80 -1.75 -9.89 -16.79
CA TYR A 80 -2.40 -9.92 -15.47
C TYR A 80 -1.52 -10.55 -14.39
N ASP A 81 -0.50 -11.35 -14.75
CA ASP A 81 0.42 -11.97 -13.79
C ASP A 81 1.22 -10.93 -13.00
N GLU A 82 1.34 -9.70 -13.53
CA GLU A 82 1.98 -8.60 -12.79
C GLU A 82 1.32 -8.29 -11.46
N PHE A 83 0.01 -8.59 -11.31
CA PHE A 83 -0.73 -8.40 -10.06
C PHE A 83 -0.51 -9.52 -9.03
N LEU A 84 0.27 -10.54 -9.35
CA LEU A 84 0.73 -11.58 -8.43
C LEU A 84 2.15 -11.29 -7.90
N ASP A 85 2.81 -10.28 -8.46
CA ASP A 85 4.15 -9.86 -8.06
C ASP A 85 4.11 -8.90 -6.88
N ALA A 86 4.84 -9.23 -5.80
CA ALA A 86 4.85 -8.45 -4.57
C ALA A 86 5.42 -7.03 -4.76
N TRP A 87 6.46 -6.86 -5.59
CA TRP A 87 7.06 -5.56 -5.87
C TRP A 87 6.11 -4.66 -6.66
N ARG A 88 5.40 -5.27 -7.60
CA ARG A 88 4.38 -4.56 -8.38
C ARG A 88 3.25 -4.06 -7.48
N LEU A 89 2.74 -4.91 -6.59
CA LEU A 89 1.69 -4.54 -5.63
C LEU A 89 2.15 -3.43 -4.68
N GLU A 90 3.36 -3.53 -4.14
CA GLU A 90 3.94 -2.47 -3.31
C GLU A 90 4.01 -1.14 -4.06
N GLY A 91 4.49 -1.15 -5.31
CA GLY A 91 4.53 0.05 -6.15
C GLY A 91 3.15 0.66 -6.39
N ILE A 92 2.11 -0.16 -6.59
CA ILE A 92 0.72 0.29 -6.74
C ILE A 92 0.22 0.93 -5.43
N VAL A 93 0.46 0.29 -4.28
CA VAL A 93 0.08 0.83 -2.97
C VAL A 93 0.76 2.17 -2.71
N LYS A 94 2.07 2.26 -2.92
CA LYS A 94 2.84 3.50 -2.78
C LYS A 94 2.33 4.62 -3.67
N LYS A 95 2.00 4.30 -4.92
CA LYS A 95 1.56 5.30 -5.90
C LYS A 95 0.16 5.83 -5.64
N TYR A 96 -0.79 4.96 -5.28
CA TYR A 96 -2.21 5.29 -5.27
C TYR A 96 -2.85 5.30 -3.89
N SER A 97 -2.25 4.64 -2.91
CA SER A 97 -2.84 4.38 -1.59
C SER A 97 -1.92 4.72 -0.42
N ASP A 98 -0.81 5.41 -0.67
CA ASP A 98 0.22 5.68 0.35
C ASP A 98 -0.33 6.45 1.56
N TYR A 99 -1.30 7.33 1.34
CA TYR A 99 -1.86 8.19 2.38
C TYR A 99 -3.24 7.79 2.88
N ILE A 100 -3.65 6.55 2.59
CA ILE A 100 -4.81 5.96 3.26
C ILE A 100 -4.46 5.81 4.74
N ARG A 101 -5.32 6.34 5.63
CA ARG A 101 -5.07 6.37 7.10
C ARG A 101 -4.97 5.01 7.78
N TYR A 102 -5.39 3.96 7.11
CA TYR A 102 -5.32 2.59 7.61
C TYR A 102 -4.09 1.88 7.07
N PRO A 103 -3.41 1.03 7.88
CA PRO A 103 -2.25 0.29 7.40
C PRO A 103 -2.67 -0.73 6.35
N ILE A 104 -1.99 -0.68 5.20
CA ILE A 104 -2.05 -1.70 4.16
C ILE A 104 -0.86 -2.61 4.39
N ARG A 105 -1.12 -3.87 4.73
CA ARG A 105 -0.10 -4.82 5.14
C ARG A 105 0.05 -5.94 4.12
N MET A 106 1.26 -6.45 3.99
CA MET A 106 1.57 -7.56 3.11
C MET A 106 2.64 -8.45 3.74
N MET A 107 2.45 -9.76 3.64
CA MET A 107 3.50 -10.74 3.97
C MET A 107 4.58 -10.67 2.89
N LYS A 108 5.78 -10.25 3.27
CA LYS A 108 6.94 -10.17 2.37
C LYS A 108 7.93 -11.26 2.69
N GLU A 109 8.42 -11.89 1.64
CA GLU A 109 9.53 -12.81 1.73
C GLU A 109 10.83 -12.02 1.88
N LYS A 110 11.59 -12.33 2.92
CA LYS A 110 12.92 -11.76 3.19
C LYS A 110 13.94 -12.87 3.38
N SER A 111 15.18 -12.56 3.13
CA SER A 111 16.29 -13.45 3.43
C SER A 111 17.22 -12.80 4.43
N ARG A 112 17.71 -13.59 5.37
CA ARG A 112 18.75 -13.18 6.31
C ARG A 112 19.87 -14.20 6.33
N MET A 113 21.06 -13.72 6.55
CA MET A 113 22.21 -14.60 6.74
C MET A 113 22.04 -15.40 8.03
N VAL A 114 22.28 -16.70 7.95
CA VAL A 114 22.31 -17.57 9.14
C VAL A 114 23.54 -17.19 9.96
N GLU A 115 23.33 -16.87 11.23
CA GLU A 115 24.41 -16.42 12.13
C GLU A 115 25.51 -17.46 12.24
N GLY A 116 26.75 -17.04 12.01
CA GLY A 116 27.93 -17.90 12.04
C GLY A 116 28.12 -18.80 10.81
N SER A 117 27.27 -18.68 9.78
CA SER A 117 27.43 -19.46 8.55
C SER A 117 28.53 -18.93 7.62
N ASP A 118 29.03 -17.74 7.89
CA ASP A 118 30.12 -17.07 7.14
C ASP A 118 31.52 -17.62 7.45
N LYS A 119 31.64 -18.50 8.49
CA LYS A 119 32.91 -19.10 8.91
C LYS A 119 32.83 -20.62 9.02
N ASP A 120 33.93 -21.28 8.74
CA ASP A 120 34.06 -22.71 8.97
C ASP A 120 34.50 -23.00 10.42
N ALA A 121 34.65 -24.31 10.77
CA ALA A 121 35.10 -24.74 12.10
C ALA A 121 36.51 -24.26 12.47
N ASP A 122 37.31 -23.89 11.49
CA ASP A 122 38.68 -23.36 11.66
C ASP A 122 38.71 -21.80 11.65
N GLY A 123 37.54 -21.15 11.58
CA GLY A 123 37.39 -19.71 11.58
C GLY A 123 37.74 -19.00 10.26
N LYS A 124 37.84 -19.74 9.14
CA LYS A 124 38.08 -19.22 7.82
C LYS A 124 36.77 -18.81 7.16
N ASP A 125 36.83 -17.79 6.33
CA ASP A 125 35.66 -17.28 5.59
C ASP A 125 35.06 -18.35 4.66
N LYS A 126 33.78 -18.58 4.78
CA LYS A 126 32.95 -19.48 3.99
C LYS A 126 31.83 -18.71 3.32
N THR A 127 31.30 -19.21 2.23
CA THR A 127 30.09 -18.63 1.61
C THR A 127 28.95 -18.66 2.62
N PRO A 128 28.35 -17.49 2.99
CA PRO A 128 27.26 -17.42 3.95
C PRO A 128 26.04 -18.23 3.49
N GLU A 129 25.39 -18.87 4.42
CA GLU A 129 24.08 -19.49 4.20
C GLU A 129 22.99 -18.47 4.51
N TYR A 130 21.94 -18.45 3.70
CA TYR A 130 20.80 -17.55 3.88
C TYR A 130 19.56 -18.39 4.14
N GLU A 131 18.75 -17.95 5.10
CA GLU A 131 17.43 -18.52 5.34
C GLU A 131 16.36 -17.53 4.90
N THR A 132 15.29 -18.06 4.32
CA THR A 132 14.12 -17.28 3.93
C THR A 132 13.13 -17.25 5.09
N TYR A 133 12.59 -16.06 5.38
CA TYR A 133 11.51 -15.87 6.36
C TYR A 133 10.45 -14.92 5.81
N TYR A 134 9.27 -14.95 6.42
CA TYR A 134 8.16 -14.06 6.05
C TYR A 134 7.93 -13.05 7.16
N GLU A 135 7.75 -11.80 6.75
CA GLU A 135 7.46 -10.69 7.67
C GLU A 135 6.25 -9.91 7.19
N ASP A 136 5.34 -9.61 8.13
CA ASP A 136 4.16 -8.79 7.86
C ASP A 136 4.54 -7.30 7.92
N GLU A 137 4.60 -6.65 6.77
CA GLU A 137 5.10 -5.29 6.60
C GLU A 137 4.00 -4.33 6.20
N THR A 138 3.99 -3.13 6.80
CA THR A 138 3.08 -2.06 6.40
C THR A 138 3.66 -1.32 5.21
N LEU A 139 2.93 -1.31 4.10
CA LEU A 139 3.38 -0.78 2.81
C LEU A 139 3.19 0.73 2.68
N ASN A 140 2.14 1.29 3.28
CA ASN A 140 1.76 2.69 3.12
C ASN A 140 2.21 3.57 4.28
N SER A 141 2.38 4.85 4.01
CA SER A 141 2.84 5.85 4.97
C SER A 141 1.72 6.39 5.87
N MET A 142 0.45 6.19 5.52
CA MET A 142 -0.78 6.62 6.20
C MET A 142 -0.90 8.14 6.38
N VAL A 143 0.10 8.81 6.91
CA VAL A 143 0.11 10.26 7.15
C VAL A 143 1.10 10.93 6.20
N PRO A 144 0.64 11.82 5.32
CA PRO A 144 1.52 12.57 4.42
C PRO A 144 2.56 13.39 5.20
N ILE A 145 3.80 13.37 4.73
CA ILE A 145 4.91 14.10 5.38
C ILE A 145 4.62 15.59 5.57
N TRP A 146 3.88 16.22 4.65
CA TRP A 146 3.49 17.64 4.73
C TRP A 146 2.38 17.93 5.76
N LYS A 147 1.70 16.89 6.29
CA LYS A 147 0.73 17.01 7.39
C LYS A 147 1.36 16.78 8.75
N ARG A 148 2.51 16.11 8.83
CA ARG A 148 3.24 15.89 10.07
C ARG A 148 3.79 17.21 10.60
N ASP A 149 4.03 17.31 11.89
CA ASP A 149 4.68 18.49 12.46
C ASP A 149 6.16 18.51 12.05
N LYS A 150 6.67 19.70 11.71
CA LYS A 150 8.05 19.86 11.24
C LYS A 150 9.08 19.29 12.22
N LYS A 151 8.80 19.34 13.53
CA LYS A 151 9.67 18.80 14.59
C LYS A 151 9.74 17.26 14.61
N ASP A 152 8.73 16.60 14.00
CA ASP A 152 8.60 15.14 13.98
C ASP A 152 9.05 14.54 12.63
N VAL A 153 9.66 15.36 11.77
CA VAL A 153 10.19 14.95 10.46
C VAL A 153 11.66 15.34 10.39
N THR A 154 12.50 14.36 10.10
CA THR A 154 13.94 14.58 9.96
C THR A 154 14.31 15.13 8.58
N ASP A 155 15.47 15.77 8.46
CA ASP A 155 15.99 16.24 7.18
C ASP A 155 16.22 15.09 6.20
N GLU A 156 16.57 13.90 6.70
CA GLU A 156 16.74 12.69 5.93
C GLU A 156 15.40 12.19 5.35
N GLU A 157 14.31 12.21 6.14
CA GLU A 157 12.96 11.87 5.66
C GLU A 157 12.51 12.82 4.55
N TYR A 158 12.77 14.12 4.68
CA TYR A 158 12.48 15.10 3.62
C TYR A 158 13.31 14.83 2.36
N ALA A 159 14.60 14.53 2.51
CA ALA A 159 15.48 14.25 1.39
C ALA A 159 15.07 12.98 0.65
N ASN A 160 14.73 11.91 1.39
CA ASN A 160 14.26 10.65 0.81
C ASN A 160 12.95 10.83 0.08
N PHE A 161 11.99 11.55 0.69
CA PHE A 161 10.73 11.89 0.03
C PHE A 161 10.94 12.66 -1.28
N TYR A 162 11.85 13.64 -1.27
CA TYR A 162 12.19 14.42 -2.46
C TYR A 162 12.76 13.54 -3.56
N LYS A 163 13.77 12.72 -3.25
CA LYS A 163 14.41 11.81 -4.19
C LYS A 163 13.42 10.84 -4.83
N GLU A 164 12.57 10.25 -4.01
CA GLU A 164 11.56 9.29 -4.47
C GLU A 164 10.49 9.96 -5.34
N LYS A 165 9.98 11.11 -4.89
CA LYS A 165 8.84 11.78 -5.54
C LYS A 165 9.23 12.46 -6.84
N PHE A 166 10.42 13.04 -6.91
CA PHE A 166 10.89 13.81 -8.07
C PHE A 166 11.93 13.05 -8.91
N MET A 167 12.25 11.80 -8.54
CA MET A 167 13.24 10.96 -9.22
C MET A 167 14.62 11.66 -9.34
N ASP A 168 14.97 12.47 -8.34
CA ASP A 168 16.26 13.15 -8.23
C ASP A 168 17.14 12.39 -7.23
N PHE A 169 18.36 12.07 -7.62
CA PHE A 169 19.31 11.35 -6.77
C PHE A 169 20.10 12.26 -5.81
N SER A 170 19.93 13.58 -5.95
CA SER A 170 20.59 14.58 -5.11
C SER A 170 19.68 15.01 -3.96
N ASP A 171 20.26 15.42 -2.85
CA ASP A 171 19.50 16.08 -1.78
C ASP A 171 18.99 17.45 -2.25
N PRO A 172 17.81 17.88 -1.83
CA PRO A 172 17.34 19.24 -2.13
C PRO A 172 18.20 20.28 -1.44
N ALA A 173 18.45 21.40 -2.11
CA ALA A 173 19.18 22.52 -1.51
C ALA A 173 18.43 23.15 -0.34
N LYS A 174 17.09 23.12 -0.38
CA LYS A 174 16.25 23.63 0.71
C LYS A 174 14.88 22.97 0.69
N VAL A 175 14.36 22.73 1.91
CA VAL A 175 12.99 22.27 2.16
C VAL A 175 12.23 23.37 2.90
N ILE A 176 11.01 23.67 2.44
CA ILE A 176 10.12 24.65 3.03
C ILE A 176 8.77 23.98 3.30
N GLN A 177 8.44 23.80 4.56
CA GLN A 177 7.12 23.36 4.98
C GLN A 177 6.33 24.55 5.51
N SER A 178 5.13 24.75 4.99
CA SER A 178 4.21 25.82 5.41
C SER A 178 2.86 25.21 5.77
N LYS A 179 2.33 25.65 6.91
CA LYS A 179 0.95 25.39 7.33
C LYS A 179 0.26 26.73 7.48
N THR A 180 -0.89 26.88 6.88
CA THR A 180 -1.70 28.11 6.98
C THR A 180 -3.09 27.74 7.48
N GLU A 181 -3.51 28.40 8.54
CA GLU A 181 -4.85 28.32 9.11
C GLU A 181 -5.54 29.67 8.95
N GLY A 182 -6.73 29.68 8.39
CA GLY A 182 -7.49 30.90 8.15
C GLY A 182 -8.69 30.63 7.24
N THR A 183 -9.04 31.63 6.44
CA THR A 183 -10.14 31.51 5.45
C THR A 183 -9.90 30.38 4.44
N ALA A 184 -8.62 30.08 4.17
CA ALA A 184 -8.19 28.88 3.45
C ALA A 184 -7.14 28.16 4.30
N THR A 185 -7.39 26.90 4.63
CA THR A 185 -6.42 26.04 5.34
C THR A 185 -5.69 25.17 4.32
N TYR A 186 -4.36 25.30 4.28
CA TYR A 186 -3.54 24.44 3.42
C TYR A 186 -2.22 24.07 4.10
N ASN A 187 -1.70 22.91 3.71
CA ASN A 187 -0.35 22.47 4.05
C ASN A 187 0.45 22.37 2.75
N ALA A 188 1.62 22.99 2.70
CA ALA A 188 2.51 22.95 1.56
C ALA A 188 3.90 22.46 1.95
N LEU A 189 4.48 21.63 1.08
CA LEU A 189 5.86 21.21 1.16
C LEU A 189 6.53 21.53 -0.16
N LEU A 190 7.50 22.41 -0.13
CA LEU A 190 8.22 22.90 -1.30
C LEU A 190 9.68 22.51 -1.22
N PHE A 191 10.26 22.13 -2.35
CA PHE A 191 11.66 21.78 -2.46
C PHE A 191 12.37 22.68 -3.46
N ILE A 192 13.57 23.11 -3.12
CA ILE A 192 14.48 23.77 -4.05
C ILE A 192 15.52 22.71 -4.42
N PRO A 193 15.60 22.28 -5.70
CA PRO A 193 16.60 21.32 -6.12
C PRO A 193 18.02 21.88 -6.00
N ALA A 194 19.01 21.05 -5.70
CA ALA A 194 20.41 21.46 -5.62
C ALA A 194 20.99 21.84 -6.98
N LYS A 195 20.43 21.29 -8.06
CA LYS A 195 20.79 21.58 -9.45
C LYS A 195 19.55 21.98 -10.22
N ALA A 196 19.66 22.93 -11.14
CA ALA A 196 18.57 23.26 -12.04
C ALA A 196 18.17 22.03 -12.87
N PRO A 197 16.85 21.73 -13.01
CA PRO A 197 16.41 20.67 -13.90
C PRO A 197 16.91 20.87 -15.33
N MET A 198 17.19 19.78 -16.06
CA MET A 198 17.75 19.85 -17.43
C MET A 198 16.84 20.57 -18.41
N ASP A 199 15.53 20.58 -18.16
CA ASP A 199 14.51 21.24 -18.97
C ASP A 199 14.24 22.70 -18.59
N TYR A 200 14.92 23.23 -17.55
CA TYR A 200 14.72 24.61 -17.05
C TYR A 200 14.99 25.67 -18.12
N TYR A 201 15.89 25.38 -19.05
CA TYR A 201 16.29 26.29 -20.15
C TYR A 201 15.69 25.88 -21.50
N SER A 202 14.95 24.77 -21.57
CA SER A 202 14.28 24.35 -22.80
C SER A 202 12.85 24.91 -22.82
N ARG A 203 12.65 25.92 -23.63
CA ARG A 203 11.31 26.44 -24.02
C ARG A 203 11.01 26.00 -25.44
#